data_8396a0bf9dcc432355eece22b5a9c879
#
_entry.id   8396a0bf9dcc432355eece22b5a9c879
#
_cell.length_a   1.000
_cell.length_b   1.000
_cell.length_c   1.000
_cell.angle_alpha   90.00
_cell.angle_beta   90.00
_cell.angle_gamma   90.00
#
_symmetry.space_group_name_H-M   'P 1'
#
loop_
_entity.id
_entity.type
_entity.pdbx_description
1 polymer ?
#
loop_
_entity_poly.entity_id
_entity_poly.type
_entity_poly.pdbx_seq_one_letter_code
_entity_poly.pdbx_strand_id
1 'polypeptide(L)'
;MKKLRCHCGEVEAEINAPSIICFDEADAIMPDRELTQSQHTKAEVNEYLTQMDKCSERGIFVIVLSNIPHIIDEAIVRSGRCDIHVYIPEPDKIARKSLFELFLKNRYTDSNIDIDKLSSLTENYTASDIELVVNNASHTAGVREVKISTEILIETIDNQRTSLTPEQLKKYQDFRKKFEGDGKDNNNSRNMIGFKRN
;
A
#
# COMPACT_ATOMS: atom_id res chain seq x y z
N MET A 1 18.59 10.85 25.85
CA MET A 1 17.54 10.10 25.14
C MET A 1 16.70 11.10 24.37
N LYS A 2 16.68 11.04 23.04
CA LYS A 2 15.78 11.88 22.23
C LYS A 2 14.53 11.07 21.91
N LYS A 3 13.38 11.60 22.31
CA LYS A 3 12.07 11.01 22.01
C LYS A 3 11.61 11.52 20.65
N LEU A 4 11.29 10.62 19.74
CA LEU A 4 10.57 10.96 18.50
C LEU A 4 9.10 11.17 18.86
N ARG A 5 8.58 12.37 18.63
CA ARG A 5 7.15 12.65 18.77
C ARG A 5 6.48 12.44 17.43
N CYS A 6 5.59 11.48 17.37
CA CYS A 6 4.64 11.40 16.28
C CYS A 6 3.31 12.06 16.71
N HIS A 7 2.40 12.26 15.77
CA HIS A 7 1.05 12.79 16.05
C HIS A 7 0.24 11.91 17.03
N CYS A 8 0.64 10.66 17.23
CA CYS A 8 0.01 9.67 18.11
C CYS A 8 0.75 9.42 19.43
N GLY A 9 1.80 10.17 19.75
CA GLY A 9 2.53 10.03 21.02
C GLY A 9 4.05 9.96 20.89
N GLU A 10 4.73 9.83 22.01
CA GLU A 10 6.19 9.66 22.05
C GLU A 10 6.56 8.22 21.71
N VAL A 11 7.35 8.03 20.65
CA VAL A 11 7.89 6.70 20.29
C VAL A 11 9.31 6.59 20.84
N GLU A 12 9.54 5.69 21.79
CA GLU A 12 10.86 5.41 22.36
C GLU A 12 11.59 4.32 21.56
N ALA A 13 11.80 4.57 20.27
CA ALA A 13 12.40 3.56 19.38
C ALA A 13 13.86 3.23 19.73
N GLU A 14 14.61 4.20 20.28
CA GLU A 14 16.02 4.00 20.67
C GLU A 14 16.19 3.05 21.86
N ILE A 15 15.22 3.04 22.81
CA ILE A 15 15.28 2.16 23.98
C ILE A 15 15.04 0.71 23.59
N ASN A 16 14.26 0.50 22.51
CA ASN A 16 13.85 -0.81 22.04
C ASN A 16 14.62 -1.27 20.80
N ALA A 17 15.80 -0.69 20.53
CA ALA A 17 16.60 -1.10 19.39
C ALA A 17 17.08 -2.57 19.55
N PRO A 18 17.07 -3.39 18.47
CA PRO A 18 16.65 -3.04 17.13
C PRO A 18 15.13 -2.88 17.01
N SER A 19 14.68 -1.82 16.35
CA SER A 19 13.27 -1.50 16.23
C SER A 19 12.89 -1.08 14.81
N ILE A 20 11.59 -1.16 14.50
CA ILE A 20 11.04 -0.73 13.20
C ILE A 20 10.05 0.40 13.47
N ILE A 21 10.21 1.52 12.76
CA ILE A 21 9.22 2.60 12.71
C ILE A 21 8.56 2.56 11.34
N CYS A 22 7.23 2.54 11.33
CA CYS A 22 6.44 2.60 10.11
C CYS A 22 5.65 3.91 10.09
N PHE A 23 5.89 4.74 9.08
CA PHE A 23 5.10 5.93 8.78
C PHE A 23 4.09 5.58 7.69
N ASP A 24 2.83 5.45 8.06
CA ASP A 24 1.74 5.28 7.12
C ASP A 24 1.16 6.65 6.73
N GLU A 25 0.64 6.77 5.51
CA GLU A 25 0.18 8.03 4.94
C GLU A 25 1.25 9.15 5.04
N ALA A 26 2.48 8.81 4.69
CA ALA A 26 3.62 9.71 4.85
C ALA A 26 3.49 11.02 4.05
N ASP A 27 2.70 11.04 3.00
CA ASP A 27 2.33 12.23 2.23
C ASP A 27 1.60 13.28 3.07
N ALA A 28 0.86 12.87 4.10
CA ALA A 28 0.23 13.79 5.06
C ALA A 28 1.20 14.31 6.13
N ILE A 29 2.22 13.50 6.49
CA ILE A 29 3.15 13.80 7.58
C ILE A 29 4.39 14.55 7.06
N MET A 30 4.86 14.19 5.87
CA MET A 30 6.11 14.64 5.26
C MET A 30 5.89 15.17 3.82
N PRO A 31 4.97 16.13 3.64
CA PRO A 31 4.71 16.70 2.31
C PRO A 31 5.93 17.48 1.81
N ASP A 32 6.04 17.64 0.50
CA ASP A 32 7.08 18.42 -0.13
C ASP A 32 7.08 19.86 0.41
N ARG A 33 8.22 20.28 0.94
CA ARG A 33 8.42 21.62 1.52
C ARG A 33 8.31 22.75 0.51
N GLU A 34 8.50 22.45 -0.78
CA GLU A 34 8.34 23.44 -1.85
C GLU A 34 6.85 23.67 -2.18
N LEU A 35 6.02 22.65 -2.02
CA LEU A 35 4.58 22.72 -2.29
C LEU A 35 3.77 23.28 -1.12
N THR A 36 4.28 23.18 0.12
CA THR A 36 3.58 23.69 1.29
C THR A 36 3.89 25.16 1.58
N GLN A 37 2.87 25.95 1.95
CA GLN A 37 3.03 27.34 2.37
C GLN A 37 3.23 27.47 3.89
N SER A 38 2.93 26.43 4.66
CA SER A 38 3.03 26.43 6.12
C SER A 38 4.48 26.34 6.60
N GLN A 39 4.97 27.36 7.30
CA GLN A 39 6.30 27.34 7.93
C GLN A 39 6.38 26.27 9.03
N HIS A 40 5.29 26.01 9.72
CA HIS A 40 5.22 24.96 10.74
C HIS A 40 5.44 23.58 10.12
N THR A 41 4.74 23.26 9.04
CA THR A 41 4.90 21.98 8.31
C THR A 41 6.32 21.82 7.77
N LYS A 42 6.93 22.90 7.25
CA LYS A 42 8.33 22.87 6.80
C LYS A 42 9.29 22.53 7.94
N ALA A 43 9.06 23.08 9.13
CA ALA A 43 9.89 22.82 10.30
C ALA A 43 9.73 21.38 10.79
N GLU A 44 8.50 20.84 10.76
CA GLU A 44 8.23 19.45 11.12
C GLU A 44 8.91 18.47 10.16
N VAL A 45 8.80 18.68 8.85
CA VAL A 45 9.48 17.84 7.86
C VAL A 45 10.99 17.88 8.04
N ASN A 46 11.59 19.06 8.31
CA ASN A 46 13.02 19.18 8.61
C ASN A 46 13.43 18.38 9.86
N GLU A 47 12.60 18.37 10.90
CA GLU A 47 12.86 17.56 12.10
C GLU A 47 12.82 16.07 11.80
N TYR A 48 11.82 15.59 11.03
CA TYR A 48 11.77 14.19 10.59
C TYR A 48 13.01 13.80 9.80
N LEU A 49 13.43 14.63 8.83
CA LEU A 49 14.64 14.38 8.04
C LEU A 49 15.89 14.26 8.93
N THR A 50 16.01 15.16 9.91
CA THR A 50 17.15 15.16 10.87
C THR A 50 17.17 13.91 11.73
N GLN A 51 16.01 13.42 12.14
CA GLN A 51 15.93 12.19 12.94
C GLN A 51 16.19 10.94 12.08
N MET A 52 15.71 10.90 10.84
CA MET A 52 15.94 9.79 9.92
C MET A 52 17.42 9.58 9.61
N ASP A 53 18.21 10.66 9.47
CA ASP A 53 19.65 10.58 9.19
C ASP A 53 20.43 9.77 10.25
N LYS A 54 19.87 9.58 11.42
CA LYS A 54 20.52 8.90 12.54
C LYS A 54 19.91 7.52 12.86
N CYS A 55 18.83 7.15 12.18
CA CYS A 55 18.10 5.92 12.51
C CYS A 55 18.94 4.67 12.31
N SER A 56 19.69 4.56 11.20
CA SER A 56 20.52 3.38 10.90
C SER A 56 21.61 3.14 11.93
N GLU A 57 22.29 4.21 12.40
CA GLU A 57 23.33 4.12 13.43
C GLU A 57 22.79 3.68 14.79
N ARG A 58 21.47 3.90 15.01
CA ARG A 58 20.78 3.57 16.26
C ARG A 58 20.07 2.22 16.22
N GLY A 59 20.25 1.45 15.13
CA GLY A 59 19.58 0.16 14.96
C GLY A 59 18.05 0.31 14.73
N ILE A 60 17.61 1.43 14.16
CA ILE A 60 16.21 1.70 13.84
C ILE A 60 16.02 1.55 12.33
N PHE A 61 15.11 0.67 11.93
CA PHE A 61 14.70 0.53 10.54
C PHE A 61 13.44 1.36 10.28
N VAL A 62 13.47 2.18 9.23
CA VAL A 62 12.35 3.08 8.89
C VAL A 62 11.64 2.58 7.64
N ILE A 63 10.32 2.44 7.73
CA ILE A 63 9.43 2.15 6.61
C ILE A 63 8.53 3.37 6.39
N VAL A 64 8.48 3.85 5.16
CA VAL A 64 7.63 4.97 4.74
C VAL A 64 6.64 4.46 3.70
N LEU A 65 5.34 4.59 3.98
CA LEU A 65 4.25 4.15 3.11
C LEU A 65 3.48 5.36 2.61
N SER A 66 3.13 5.37 1.35
CA SER A 66 2.26 6.39 0.76
C SER A 66 1.53 5.90 -0.48
N ASN A 67 0.32 6.39 -0.65
CA ASN A 67 -0.48 6.22 -1.85
C ASN A 67 -0.28 7.39 -2.84
N ILE A 68 0.40 8.46 -2.42
CA ILE A 68 0.63 9.68 -3.23
C ILE A 68 2.12 10.06 -3.18
N PRO A 69 3.01 9.20 -3.70
CA PRO A 69 4.44 9.37 -3.50
C PRO A 69 5.03 10.64 -4.14
N HIS A 70 4.35 11.23 -5.11
CA HIS A 70 4.82 12.44 -5.80
C HIS A 70 4.65 13.74 -4.99
N ILE A 71 3.98 13.70 -3.84
CA ILE A 71 3.87 14.85 -2.93
C ILE A 71 4.72 14.71 -1.66
N ILE A 72 5.43 13.58 -1.52
CA ILE A 72 6.41 13.40 -0.44
C ILE A 72 7.66 14.22 -0.75
N ASP A 73 8.25 14.83 0.28
CA ASP A 73 9.50 15.57 0.15
C ASP A 73 10.62 14.70 -0.45
N GLU A 74 11.23 15.14 -1.53
CA GLU A 74 12.29 14.37 -2.23
C GLU A 74 13.47 14.02 -1.33
N ALA A 75 13.74 14.80 -0.29
CA ALA A 75 14.83 14.53 0.63
C ALA A 75 14.63 13.23 1.43
N ILE A 76 13.40 12.72 1.54
CA ILE A 76 13.12 11.44 2.22
C ILE A 76 13.58 10.26 1.38
N VAL A 77 13.39 10.34 0.06
CA VAL A 77 13.73 9.27 -0.88
C VAL A 77 15.18 9.31 -1.38
N ARG A 78 15.99 10.25 -0.85
CA ARG A 78 17.43 10.32 -1.17
C ARG A 78 18.23 9.27 -0.39
N SER A 79 19.41 8.95 -0.96
CA SER A 79 20.37 8.02 -0.35
C SER A 79 20.72 8.38 1.10
N GLY A 80 20.79 7.36 1.95
CA GLY A 80 21.07 7.49 3.37
C GLY A 80 19.83 7.59 4.26
N ARG A 81 18.62 7.59 3.69
CA ARG A 81 17.33 7.62 4.41
C ARG A 81 16.45 6.44 4.00
N CYS A 82 15.74 6.58 2.89
CA CYS A 82 14.95 5.49 2.29
C CYS A 82 15.62 5.06 0.99
N ASP A 83 16.66 4.23 1.09
CA ASP A 83 17.45 3.78 -0.07
C ASP A 83 16.76 2.71 -0.90
N ILE A 84 15.79 2.01 -0.32
CA ILE A 84 15.07 0.93 -0.98
C ILE A 84 13.65 1.40 -1.27
N HIS A 85 13.34 1.50 -2.56
CA HIS A 85 12.01 1.83 -3.03
C HIS A 85 11.31 0.57 -3.53
N VAL A 86 10.11 0.30 -3.00
CA VAL A 86 9.29 -0.83 -3.39
C VAL A 86 7.97 -0.32 -3.93
N TYR A 87 7.74 -0.54 -5.21
CA TYR A 87 6.44 -0.28 -5.82
C TYR A 87 5.54 -1.51 -5.64
N ILE A 88 4.35 -1.30 -5.11
CA ILE A 88 3.33 -2.34 -4.98
C ILE A 88 2.26 -2.03 -6.03
N PRO A 89 2.22 -2.80 -7.15
CA PRO A 89 1.24 -2.59 -8.21
C PRO A 89 -0.15 -3.07 -7.78
N GLU A 90 -1.13 -2.70 -8.59
CA GLU A 90 -2.45 -3.33 -8.56
C GLU A 90 -2.31 -4.86 -8.72
N PRO A 91 -3.21 -5.65 -8.10
CA PRO A 91 -3.12 -7.10 -8.16
C PRO A 91 -3.32 -7.61 -9.59
N ASP A 92 -2.44 -8.51 -10.03
CA ASP A 92 -2.61 -9.24 -11.28
C ASP A 92 -3.79 -10.23 -11.20
N LYS A 93 -4.11 -10.90 -12.32
CA LYS A 93 -5.23 -11.84 -12.36
C LYS A 93 -5.10 -12.96 -11.32
N ILE A 94 -3.87 -13.45 -11.07
CA ILE A 94 -3.62 -14.54 -10.10
C ILE A 94 -3.84 -14.04 -8.68
N ALA A 95 -3.31 -12.85 -8.37
CA ALA A 95 -3.51 -12.22 -7.07
C ALA A 95 -5.00 -11.92 -6.82
N ARG A 96 -5.74 -11.44 -7.83
CA ARG A 96 -7.19 -11.19 -7.69
C ARG A 96 -7.98 -12.48 -7.43
N LYS A 97 -7.61 -13.62 -8.03
CA LYS A 97 -8.20 -14.93 -7.68
C LYS A 97 -8.00 -15.23 -6.19
N SER A 98 -6.75 -15.14 -5.74
CA SER A 98 -6.42 -15.39 -4.33
C SER A 98 -7.13 -14.44 -3.37
N LEU A 99 -7.34 -13.18 -3.76
CA LEU A 99 -8.11 -12.21 -2.98
C LEU A 99 -9.59 -12.59 -2.90
N PHE A 100 -10.23 -13.00 -4.00
CA PHE A 100 -11.60 -13.52 -3.95
C PHE A 100 -11.71 -14.76 -3.06
N GLU A 101 -10.80 -15.73 -3.19
CA GLU A 101 -10.75 -16.90 -2.33
C GLU A 101 -10.59 -16.52 -0.85
N LEU A 102 -9.72 -15.56 -0.55
CA LEU A 102 -9.48 -15.08 0.80
C LEU A 102 -10.72 -14.41 1.40
N PHE A 103 -11.34 -13.48 0.68
CA PHE A 103 -12.47 -12.70 1.19
C PHE A 103 -13.79 -13.48 1.21
N LEU A 104 -13.94 -14.48 0.35
CA LEU A 104 -15.09 -15.40 0.37
C LEU A 104 -14.94 -16.50 1.42
N LYS A 105 -13.73 -16.74 1.91
CA LYS A 105 -13.49 -17.71 2.98
C LYS A 105 -14.35 -17.37 4.21
N ASN A 106 -15.04 -18.37 4.74
CA ASN A 106 -15.95 -18.22 5.88
C ASN A 106 -17.25 -17.40 5.61
N ARG A 107 -17.58 -17.16 4.34
CA ARG A 107 -18.87 -16.57 3.94
C ARG A 107 -19.85 -17.69 3.53
N TYR A 108 -21.14 -17.38 3.61
CA TYR A 108 -22.19 -18.31 3.19
C TYR A 108 -22.35 -18.26 1.67
N THR A 109 -21.57 -19.09 0.98
CA THR A 109 -21.45 -19.11 -0.49
C THR A 109 -22.06 -20.38 -1.09
N ASP A 110 -22.39 -20.33 -2.38
CA ASP A 110 -22.61 -21.51 -3.17
C ASP A 110 -21.32 -22.33 -3.32
N SER A 111 -21.47 -23.62 -3.60
CA SER A 111 -20.34 -24.54 -3.75
C SER A 111 -19.47 -24.28 -4.98
N ASN A 112 -20.01 -23.60 -6.01
CA ASN A 112 -19.40 -23.41 -7.31
C ASN A 112 -19.33 -21.93 -7.68
N ILE A 113 -18.49 -21.15 -6.97
CA ILE A 113 -18.20 -19.77 -7.38
C ILE A 113 -17.15 -19.78 -8.50
N ASP A 114 -17.46 -19.13 -9.62
CA ASP A 114 -16.54 -18.99 -10.76
C ASP A 114 -15.52 -17.86 -10.52
N ILE A 115 -14.50 -18.18 -9.71
CA ILE A 115 -13.42 -17.25 -9.36
C ILE A 115 -12.62 -16.78 -10.59
N ASP A 116 -12.50 -17.66 -11.61
CA ASP A 116 -11.82 -17.31 -12.87
C ASP A 116 -12.54 -16.21 -13.62
N LYS A 117 -13.86 -16.29 -13.71
CA LYS A 117 -14.70 -15.28 -14.33
C LYS A 117 -14.65 -13.97 -13.54
N LEU A 118 -14.78 -14.01 -12.21
CA LEU A 118 -14.71 -12.83 -11.35
C LEU A 118 -13.37 -12.10 -11.48
N SER A 119 -12.26 -12.84 -11.45
CA SER A 119 -10.93 -12.26 -11.63
C SER A 119 -10.70 -11.63 -13.01
N SER A 120 -11.40 -12.12 -14.05
CA SER A 120 -11.33 -11.53 -15.39
C SER A 120 -12.14 -10.25 -15.51
N LEU A 121 -13.26 -10.13 -14.78
CA LEU A 121 -14.13 -8.96 -14.79
C LEU A 121 -13.60 -7.80 -13.93
N THR A 122 -12.64 -8.05 -13.05
CA THR A 122 -12.13 -7.07 -12.06
C THR A 122 -10.73 -6.56 -12.41
N GLU A 123 -10.44 -6.36 -13.70
CA GLU A 123 -9.20 -5.74 -14.12
C GLU A 123 -9.07 -4.33 -13.50
N ASN A 124 -7.86 -3.97 -13.03
CA ASN A 124 -7.53 -2.74 -12.32
C ASN A 124 -8.22 -2.55 -10.95
N TYR A 125 -8.85 -3.57 -10.40
CA TYR A 125 -9.37 -3.52 -9.05
C TYR A 125 -8.24 -3.70 -8.04
N THR A 126 -8.26 -2.88 -6.98
CA THR A 126 -7.39 -3.04 -5.81
C THR A 126 -7.91 -4.16 -4.89
N ALA A 127 -7.11 -4.54 -3.90
CA ALA A 127 -7.55 -5.47 -2.87
C ALA A 127 -8.79 -4.95 -2.12
N SER A 128 -8.83 -3.65 -1.82
CA SER A 128 -9.97 -2.99 -1.17
C SER A 128 -11.22 -2.99 -2.04
N ASP A 129 -11.08 -2.83 -3.36
CA ASP A 129 -12.21 -2.90 -4.29
C ASP A 129 -12.82 -4.31 -4.29
N ILE A 130 -11.98 -5.34 -4.30
CA ILE A 130 -12.43 -6.75 -4.28
C ILE A 130 -13.10 -7.07 -2.93
N GLU A 131 -12.54 -6.59 -1.83
CA GLU A 131 -13.15 -6.75 -0.51
C GLU A 131 -14.53 -6.07 -0.46
N LEU A 132 -14.65 -4.86 -1.01
CA LEU A 132 -15.92 -4.14 -1.08
C LEU A 132 -16.95 -4.88 -1.92
N VAL A 133 -16.55 -5.45 -3.07
CA VAL A 133 -17.43 -6.31 -3.89
C VAL A 133 -17.97 -7.47 -3.06
N VAL A 134 -17.11 -8.19 -2.35
CA VAL A 134 -17.51 -9.34 -1.54
C VAL A 134 -18.41 -8.92 -0.37
N ASN A 135 -18.13 -7.78 0.26
CA ASN A 135 -18.96 -7.25 1.34
C ASN A 135 -20.35 -6.84 0.85
N ASN A 136 -20.44 -6.13 -0.28
CA ASN A 136 -21.71 -5.73 -0.89
C ASN A 136 -22.51 -6.95 -1.38
N ALA A 137 -21.86 -7.93 -1.99
CA ALA A 137 -22.49 -9.19 -2.39
C ALA A 137 -23.03 -9.96 -1.19
N SER A 138 -22.29 -9.98 -0.08
CA SER A 138 -22.73 -10.60 1.18
C SER A 138 -23.98 -9.92 1.74
N HIS A 139 -24.00 -8.57 1.72
CA HIS A 139 -25.17 -7.81 2.14
C HIS A 139 -26.38 -8.08 1.24
N THR A 140 -26.20 -8.06 -0.07
CA THR A 140 -27.26 -8.34 -1.06
C THR A 140 -27.83 -9.75 -0.88
N ALA A 141 -26.96 -10.76 -0.72
CA ALA A 141 -27.36 -12.13 -0.45
C ALA A 141 -28.15 -12.27 0.85
N GLY A 142 -27.70 -11.57 1.91
CA GLY A 142 -28.40 -11.52 3.20
C GLY A 142 -29.80 -10.91 3.10
N VAL A 143 -29.95 -9.80 2.38
CA VAL A 143 -31.26 -9.16 2.16
C VAL A 143 -32.20 -10.07 1.34
N ARG A 144 -31.66 -10.85 0.40
CA ARG A 144 -32.42 -11.80 -0.43
C ARG A 144 -32.62 -13.16 0.25
N GLU A 145 -32.03 -13.37 1.42
CA GLU A 145 -32.04 -14.65 2.18
C GLU A 145 -31.51 -15.85 1.36
N VAL A 146 -30.47 -15.59 0.55
CA VAL A 146 -29.83 -16.59 -0.30
C VAL A 146 -28.33 -16.69 -0.02
N LYS A 147 -27.67 -17.69 -0.60
CA LYS A 147 -26.21 -17.78 -0.61
C LYS A 147 -25.60 -16.78 -1.60
N ILE A 148 -24.36 -16.40 -1.33
CA ILE A 148 -23.57 -15.61 -2.29
C ILE A 148 -23.32 -16.54 -3.49
N SER A 149 -23.82 -16.14 -4.65
CA SER A 149 -23.58 -16.84 -5.93
C SER A 149 -22.68 -16.02 -6.83
N THR A 150 -22.20 -16.64 -7.92
CA THR A 150 -21.41 -15.95 -8.96
C THR A 150 -22.20 -14.78 -9.56
N GLU A 151 -23.51 -14.95 -9.76
CA GLU A 151 -24.39 -13.93 -10.36
C GLU A 151 -24.51 -12.70 -9.46
N ILE A 152 -24.67 -12.87 -8.15
CA ILE A 152 -24.72 -11.76 -7.18
C ILE A 152 -23.39 -11.01 -7.16
N LEU A 153 -22.26 -11.71 -7.24
CA LEU A 153 -20.94 -11.09 -7.32
C LEU A 153 -20.76 -10.28 -8.60
N ILE A 154 -21.20 -10.83 -9.75
CA ILE A 154 -21.17 -10.12 -11.04
C ILE A 154 -22.07 -8.88 -11.00
N GLU A 155 -23.31 -9.01 -10.50
CA GLU A 155 -24.22 -7.88 -10.32
C GLU A 155 -23.58 -6.77 -9.48
N THR A 156 -22.83 -7.15 -8.45
CA THR A 156 -22.13 -6.20 -7.58
C THR A 156 -20.96 -5.53 -8.31
N ILE A 157 -20.18 -6.28 -9.09
CA ILE A 157 -19.08 -5.76 -9.90
C ILE A 157 -19.61 -4.75 -10.94
N ASP A 158 -20.69 -5.05 -11.62
CA ASP A 158 -21.29 -4.18 -12.63
C ASP A 158 -21.78 -2.83 -12.05
N ASN A 159 -22.16 -2.84 -10.78
CA ASN A 159 -22.62 -1.64 -10.06
C ASN A 159 -21.50 -0.88 -9.32
N GLN A 160 -20.27 -1.42 -9.31
CA GLN A 160 -19.15 -0.83 -8.59
C GLN A 160 -18.11 -0.25 -9.56
N ARG A 161 -17.66 0.96 -9.27
CA ARG A 161 -16.52 1.57 -9.98
C ARG A 161 -15.22 1.16 -9.31
N THR A 162 -14.17 0.95 -10.12
CA THR A 162 -12.80 0.79 -9.60
C THR A 162 -12.33 2.07 -8.91
N SER A 163 -11.58 1.92 -7.83
CA SER A 163 -10.97 3.05 -7.10
C SER A 163 -9.82 3.69 -7.88
N LEU A 164 -9.17 2.93 -8.78
CA LEU A 164 -8.06 3.42 -9.60
C LEU A 164 -8.56 3.94 -10.94
N THR A 165 -8.29 5.22 -11.21
CA THR A 165 -8.50 5.80 -12.52
C THR A 165 -7.29 5.56 -13.44
N PRO A 166 -7.48 5.53 -14.78
CA PRO A 166 -6.36 5.41 -15.72
C PRO A 166 -5.30 6.52 -15.54
N GLU A 167 -5.72 7.70 -15.11
CA GLU A 167 -4.82 8.83 -14.84
C GLU A 167 -3.95 8.58 -13.61
N GLN A 168 -4.52 8.01 -12.55
CA GLN A 168 -3.76 7.63 -11.35
C GLN A 168 -2.77 6.52 -11.66
N LEU A 169 -3.18 5.48 -12.39
CA LEU A 169 -2.28 4.41 -12.84
C LEU A 169 -1.09 4.96 -13.63
N LYS A 170 -1.34 5.91 -14.55
CA LYS A 170 -0.27 6.56 -15.30
C LYS A 170 0.69 7.34 -14.39
N LYS A 171 0.18 8.11 -13.43
CA LYS A 171 1.01 8.85 -12.46
C LYS A 171 1.90 7.91 -11.64
N TYR A 172 1.38 6.76 -11.20
CA TYR A 172 2.16 5.77 -10.48
C TYR A 172 3.25 5.13 -11.35
N GLN A 173 2.94 4.81 -12.60
CA GLN A 173 3.92 4.28 -13.55
C GLN A 173 5.03 5.30 -13.86
N ASP A 174 4.69 6.57 -14.03
CA ASP A 174 5.68 7.62 -14.29
C ASP A 174 6.57 7.86 -13.06
N PHE A 175 6.00 7.81 -11.85
CA PHE A 175 6.77 7.87 -10.62
C PHE A 175 7.73 6.67 -10.49
N ARG A 176 7.24 5.46 -10.75
CA ARG A 176 8.06 4.25 -10.75
C ARG A 176 9.27 4.39 -11.67
N LYS A 177 9.08 4.83 -12.91
CA LYS A 177 10.17 5.05 -13.87
C LYS A 177 11.22 6.04 -13.38
N LYS A 178 10.81 7.10 -12.67
CA LYS A 178 11.74 8.11 -12.11
C LYS A 178 12.69 7.49 -11.07
N PHE A 179 12.26 6.50 -10.30
CA PHE A 179 13.04 5.93 -9.19
C PHE A 179 13.68 4.58 -9.48
N GLU A 180 13.08 3.75 -10.33
CA GLU A 180 13.67 2.45 -10.71
C GLU A 180 14.64 2.58 -11.91
N GLY A 181 14.71 3.78 -12.55
CA GLY A 181 15.37 3.97 -13.84
C GLY A 181 14.62 3.23 -14.95
N ASP A 182 15.04 3.38 -16.21
CA ASP A 182 14.60 2.52 -17.31
C ASP A 182 15.19 1.11 -17.08
N GLY A 183 14.69 0.43 -16.05
CA GLY A 183 15.12 -0.91 -15.68
C GLY A 183 14.83 -1.84 -16.83
N LYS A 184 15.89 -2.26 -17.51
CA LYS A 184 15.87 -3.54 -18.23
C LYS A 184 15.22 -4.53 -17.29
N ASP A 185 14.17 -5.20 -17.75
CA ASP A 185 13.55 -6.35 -17.10
C ASP A 185 14.65 -7.31 -16.61
N ASN A 186 15.18 -7.04 -15.45
CA ASN A 186 16.02 -7.98 -14.75
C ASN A 186 15.07 -9.02 -14.16
N ASN A 187 14.79 -10.01 -14.98
CA ASN A 187 14.26 -11.32 -14.61
C ASN A 187 15.23 -12.04 -13.65
N ASN A 188 15.74 -11.31 -12.67
CA ASN A 188 16.59 -11.79 -11.60
C ASN A 188 15.86 -11.56 -10.26
N SER A 189 14.77 -12.34 -10.09
CA SER A 189 14.07 -12.59 -8.84
C SER A 189 14.99 -13.23 -7.76
N ARG A 190 16.12 -12.62 -7.43
CA ARG A 190 17.07 -13.22 -6.48
C ARG A 190 17.57 -12.30 -5.36
N ASN A 191 16.92 -11.18 -5.11
CA ASN A 191 17.14 -10.45 -3.87
C ASN A 191 15.84 -10.27 -3.08
N MET A 192 15.03 -11.31 -2.99
CA MET A 192 14.17 -11.45 -1.84
C MET A 192 15.08 -11.63 -0.63
N ILE A 193 15.12 -10.66 0.26
CA ILE A 193 15.70 -10.80 1.60
C ILE A 193 14.83 -11.83 2.33
N GLY A 194 15.12 -13.10 2.08
CA GLY A 194 14.54 -14.21 2.80
C GLY A 194 15.26 -14.31 4.14
N PHE A 195 14.57 -14.08 5.24
CA PHE A 195 15.03 -14.50 6.55
C PHE A 195 15.28 -16.00 6.51
N LYS A 196 16.56 -16.44 6.52
CA LYS A 196 16.90 -17.81 6.82
C LYS A 196 16.54 -18.06 8.28
N ARG A 197 15.53 -18.90 8.51
CA ARG A 197 15.35 -19.52 9.83
C ARG A 197 16.53 -20.45 10.07
N ASN A 198 17.34 -20.16 11.08
CA ASN A 198 18.18 -21.14 11.74
C ASN A 198 17.33 -22.05 12.62
#